data_9555a950947c05d63b490e4cd54234a8
#
_entry.id   9555a950947c05d63b490e4cd54234a8
#
_cell.length_a   1.000
_cell.length_b   1.000
_cell.length_c   1.000
_cell.angle_alpha   90.00
_cell.angle_beta   90.00
_cell.angle_gamma   90.00
#
_symmetry.space_group_name_H-M   'P 1'
#
loop_
_entity.id
_entity.type
_entity.pdbx_description
1 polymer ?
#
loop_
_entity_poly.entity_id
_entity_poly.type
_entity_poly.pdbx_seq_one_letter_code
_entity_poly.pdbx_strand_id
1 'polypeptide(L)'
;LKEKAREVAAMKEEDLQPLRETYRLYDYLKSHPEKLQVIAEVKKASPSLGDIHVDVDIVAQAKTYEENGAVMISVLTDEVFFKGSIEYLREISSQVRIPTLNKDFIVDEKQIIRARNAGATVILLIVAALSETRLKELFDFATHLGLEVLVETHNLTELEVAHRIGAQIIGVNNRNLVTFE
;
A
#
# COMPACT_ATOMS: atom_id res chain seq x y z
N LEU A 1 -6.07 14.50 -4.05
CA LEU A 1 -7.36 13.80 -3.88
C LEU A 1 -8.35 14.05 -5.04
N LYS A 2 -8.48 15.29 -5.55
CA LYS A 2 -9.38 15.58 -6.68
C LYS A 2 -9.07 14.75 -7.93
N GLU A 3 -7.78 14.61 -8.24
CA GLU A 3 -7.32 13.81 -9.39
C GLU A 3 -7.64 12.31 -9.17
N LYS A 4 -7.38 11.81 -7.97
CA LYS A 4 -7.70 10.42 -7.61
C LYS A 4 -9.21 10.14 -7.70
N ALA A 5 -10.05 11.06 -7.28
CA ALA A 5 -11.50 10.93 -7.42
C ALA A 5 -11.96 10.83 -8.89
N ARG A 6 -11.31 11.54 -9.81
CA ARG A 6 -11.56 11.45 -11.27
C ARG A 6 -11.10 10.10 -11.83
N GLU A 7 -9.93 9.65 -11.45
CA GLU A 7 -9.40 8.32 -11.81
C GLU A 7 -10.38 7.22 -11.39
N VAL A 8 -10.80 7.23 -10.13
CA VAL A 8 -11.74 6.24 -9.58
C VAL A 8 -13.10 6.27 -10.27
N ALA A 9 -13.63 7.47 -10.59
CA ALA A 9 -14.88 7.59 -11.31
C ALA A 9 -14.85 6.95 -12.71
N ALA A 10 -13.68 6.90 -13.34
CA ALA A 10 -13.47 6.26 -14.64
C ALA A 10 -13.15 4.76 -14.55
N MET A 11 -12.86 4.25 -13.35
CA MET A 11 -12.53 2.83 -13.16
C MET A 11 -13.76 1.94 -13.40
N LYS A 12 -13.53 0.84 -14.10
CA LYS A 12 -14.50 -0.25 -14.20
C LYS A 12 -14.52 -1.07 -12.91
N GLU A 13 -15.69 -1.58 -12.58
CA GLU A 13 -15.80 -2.60 -11.53
C GLU A 13 -15.17 -3.90 -12.01
N GLU A 14 -14.50 -4.58 -11.09
CA GLU A 14 -13.88 -5.88 -11.33
C GLU A 14 -14.56 -6.95 -10.48
N ASP A 15 -14.70 -8.14 -11.02
CA ASP A 15 -15.08 -9.31 -10.25
C ASP A 15 -13.96 -9.71 -9.29
N LEU A 16 -14.35 -10.11 -8.08
CA LEU A 16 -13.41 -10.50 -7.05
C LEU A 16 -12.71 -11.82 -7.40
N GLN A 17 -11.38 -11.78 -7.51
CA GLN A 17 -10.54 -12.94 -7.75
C GLN A 17 -10.08 -13.58 -6.41
N PRO A 18 -9.57 -14.82 -6.41
CA PRO A 18 -8.97 -15.42 -5.23
C PRO A 18 -7.86 -14.56 -4.63
N LEU A 19 -7.80 -14.49 -3.29
CA LEU A 19 -6.71 -13.80 -2.60
C LEU A 19 -5.40 -14.57 -2.82
N ARG A 20 -4.34 -13.84 -3.13
CA ARG A 20 -2.99 -14.40 -3.19
C ARG A 20 -2.58 -14.92 -1.81
N GLU A 21 -1.97 -16.09 -1.77
CA GLU A 21 -1.49 -16.71 -0.53
C GLU A 21 -0.09 -16.17 -0.18
N THR A 22 0.02 -15.60 1.01
CA THR A 22 1.29 -15.21 1.64
C THR A 22 1.15 -15.38 3.16
N TYR A 23 2.26 -15.29 3.91
CA TYR A 23 2.11 -15.09 5.36
C TYR A 23 1.43 -13.77 5.65
N ARG A 24 0.74 -13.68 6.79
CA ARG A 24 0.17 -12.42 7.26
C ARG A 24 1.26 -11.55 7.88
N LEU A 25 1.36 -10.32 7.42
CA LEU A 25 2.40 -9.40 7.88
C LEU A 25 2.35 -9.18 9.40
N TYR A 26 1.16 -8.95 9.95
CA TYR A 26 0.99 -8.72 11.39
C TYR A 26 1.50 -9.89 12.23
N ASP A 27 1.15 -11.11 11.87
CA ASP A 27 1.56 -12.32 12.59
C ASP A 27 3.07 -12.52 12.47
N TYR A 28 3.63 -12.28 11.29
CA TYR A 28 5.06 -12.35 11.06
C TYR A 28 5.83 -11.35 11.94
N LEU A 29 5.41 -10.09 11.96
CA LEU A 29 6.04 -9.04 12.78
C LEU A 29 5.96 -9.36 14.28
N LYS A 30 4.81 -9.88 14.74
CA LYS A 30 4.64 -10.31 16.14
C LYS A 30 5.52 -11.47 16.53
N SER A 31 5.79 -12.38 15.62
CA SER A 31 6.64 -13.55 15.89
C SER A 31 8.13 -13.26 15.82
N HIS A 32 8.54 -12.07 15.37
CA HIS A 32 9.94 -11.65 15.24
C HIS A 32 10.20 -10.27 15.89
N PRO A 33 9.83 -10.07 17.17
CA PRO A 33 9.91 -8.75 17.81
C PRO A 33 11.34 -8.25 18.04
N GLU A 34 12.31 -9.16 18.04
CA GLU A 34 13.73 -8.85 18.30
C GLU A 34 14.48 -8.34 17.08
N LYS A 35 13.85 -8.38 15.91
CA LYS A 35 14.48 -7.98 14.64
C LYS A 35 13.80 -6.77 14.03
N LEU A 36 14.60 -5.81 13.61
CA LEU A 36 14.12 -4.76 12.71
C LEU A 36 13.77 -5.39 11.36
N GLN A 37 12.54 -5.21 10.95
CA GLN A 37 12.03 -5.69 9.66
C GLN A 37 12.02 -4.55 8.66
N VAL A 38 12.30 -4.87 7.38
CA VAL A 38 12.37 -3.88 6.31
C VAL A 38 11.25 -4.13 5.30
N ILE A 39 10.47 -3.07 5.03
CA ILE A 39 9.57 -3.00 3.88
C ILE A 39 10.32 -2.25 2.79
N ALA A 40 10.56 -2.91 1.67
CA ALA A 40 11.28 -2.32 0.56
C ALA A 40 10.31 -1.76 -0.48
N GLU A 41 10.56 -0.54 -0.96
CA GLU A 41 9.69 0.13 -1.92
C GLU A 41 10.27 0.11 -3.33
N VAL A 42 9.45 -0.26 -4.29
CA VAL A 42 9.73 -0.16 -5.72
C VAL A 42 9.00 1.04 -6.30
N LYS A 43 9.74 2.00 -6.85
CA LYS A 43 9.21 3.21 -7.51
C LYS A 43 10.10 3.69 -8.65
N LYS A 44 9.49 4.24 -9.69
CA LYS A 44 10.20 4.82 -10.85
C LYS A 44 10.36 6.35 -10.77
N ALA A 45 9.49 7.03 -10.03
CA ALA A 45 9.52 8.49 -9.87
C ALA A 45 8.98 8.95 -8.52
N SER A 46 9.29 10.17 -8.12
CA SER A 46 8.67 10.82 -6.98
C SER A 46 8.44 12.32 -7.25
N PRO A 47 7.45 12.97 -6.60
CA PRO A 47 7.19 14.38 -6.76
C PRO A 47 8.37 15.28 -6.38
N SER A 48 9.23 14.84 -5.46
CA SER A 48 10.36 15.58 -4.94
C SER A 48 11.68 15.35 -5.68
N LEU A 49 11.82 14.22 -6.37
CA LEU A 49 13.07 13.79 -7.02
C LEU A 49 12.96 13.60 -8.53
N GLY A 50 11.73 13.73 -9.10
CA GLY A 50 11.48 13.46 -10.51
C GLY A 50 11.69 11.99 -10.88
N ASP A 51 12.15 11.74 -12.10
CA ASP A 51 12.47 10.39 -12.59
C ASP A 51 13.72 9.87 -11.88
N ILE A 52 13.57 8.77 -11.14
CA ILE A 52 14.67 8.23 -10.34
C ILE A 52 15.54 7.30 -11.19
N HIS A 53 14.90 6.42 -11.97
CA HIS A 53 15.55 5.55 -12.94
C HIS A 53 14.53 5.11 -14.00
N VAL A 54 14.78 5.42 -15.27
CA VAL A 54 13.86 5.13 -16.39
C VAL A 54 13.93 3.67 -16.81
N ASP A 55 15.05 2.99 -16.61
CA ASP A 55 15.33 1.64 -17.12
C ASP A 55 15.43 0.56 -16.01
N VAL A 56 14.83 0.77 -14.84
CA VAL A 56 14.87 -0.23 -13.77
C VAL A 56 13.93 -1.37 -14.05
N ASP A 57 14.45 -2.61 -14.06
CA ASP A 57 13.65 -3.82 -13.99
C ASP A 57 13.06 -3.96 -12.57
N ILE A 58 11.80 -3.60 -12.44
CA ILE A 58 11.09 -3.58 -11.15
C ILE A 58 10.94 -4.98 -10.54
N VAL A 59 10.83 -6.01 -11.37
CA VAL A 59 10.74 -7.40 -10.91
C VAL A 59 12.07 -7.88 -10.37
N ALA A 60 13.17 -7.61 -11.09
CA ALA A 60 14.50 -7.94 -10.63
C ALA A 60 14.83 -7.21 -9.30
N GLN A 61 14.45 -5.94 -9.19
CA GLN A 61 14.63 -5.17 -7.97
C GLN A 61 13.83 -5.78 -6.79
N ALA A 62 12.56 -6.13 -7.00
CA ALA A 62 11.72 -6.74 -5.98
C ALA A 62 12.27 -8.09 -5.51
N LYS A 63 12.74 -8.93 -6.44
CA LYS A 63 13.40 -10.20 -6.12
C LYS A 63 14.66 -9.99 -5.30
N THR A 64 15.49 -9.04 -5.66
CA THR A 64 16.69 -8.69 -4.89
C THR A 64 16.34 -8.26 -3.47
N TYR A 65 15.28 -7.48 -3.29
CA TYR A 65 14.81 -7.09 -1.96
C TYR A 65 14.33 -8.30 -1.14
N GLU A 66 13.57 -9.21 -1.75
CA GLU A 66 13.12 -10.44 -1.10
C GLU A 66 14.31 -11.31 -0.67
N GLU A 67 15.27 -11.53 -1.56
CA GLU A 67 16.49 -12.32 -1.30
C GLU A 67 17.35 -11.73 -0.17
N ASN A 68 17.29 -10.41 0.00
CA ASN A 68 18.00 -9.70 1.08
C ASN A 68 17.17 -9.48 2.34
N GLY A 69 16.03 -10.17 2.47
CA GLY A 69 15.28 -10.26 3.73
C GLY A 69 14.21 -9.19 3.92
N ALA A 70 13.77 -8.50 2.86
CA ALA A 70 12.58 -7.67 2.95
C ALA A 70 11.37 -8.52 3.35
N VAL A 71 10.55 -8.02 4.28
CA VAL A 71 9.35 -8.74 4.74
C VAL A 71 8.12 -8.45 3.89
N MET A 72 8.15 -7.37 3.14
CA MET A 72 7.09 -6.94 2.22
C MET A 72 7.69 -6.03 1.14
N ILE A 73 7.12 -6.09 -0.05
CA ILE A 73 7.43 -5.14 -1.12
C ILE A 73 6.30 -4.13 -1.23
N SER A 74 6.63 -2.84 -1.07
CA SER A 74 5.71 -1.73 -1.33
C SER A 74 5.80 -1.36 -2.81
N VAL A 75 4.67 -1.39 -3.51
CA VAL A 75 4.60 -1.09 -4.95
C VAL A 75 3.74 0.14 -5.18
N LEU A 76 4.34 1.20 -5.71
CA LEU A 76 3.63 2.41 -6.10
C LEU A 76 2.81 2.17 -7.37
N THR A 77 1.49 2.41 -7.27
CA THR A 77 0.54 2.24 -8.37
C THR A 77 -0.07 3.55 -8.85
N ASP A 78 0.15 4.65 -8.12
CA ASP A 78 -0.29 5.98 -8.55
C ASP A 78 0.45 6.42 -9.82
N GLU A 79 -0.31 6.65 -10.90
CA GLU A 79 0.24 6.96 -12.22
C GLU A 79 0.66 8.43 -12.33
N VAL A 80 -0.08 9.34 -11.70
CA VAL A 80 0.07 10.78 -11.90
C VAL A 80 1.29 11.32 -11.18
N PHE A 81 1.43 11.00 -9.88
CA PHE A 81 2.48 11.59 -9.04
C PHE A 81 3.75 10.76 -8.95
N PHE A 82 3.64 9.44 -9.10
CA PHE A 82 4.75 8.52 -8.89
C PHE A 82 5.11 7.69 -10.13
N LYS A 83 4.44 7.90 -11.26
CA LYS A 83 4.59 7.09 -12.49
C LYS A 83 4.50 5.59 -12.22
N GLY A 84 3.65 5.23 -11.24
CA GLY A 84 3.33 3.86 -10.90
C GLY A 84 2.37 3.21 -11.88
N SER A 85 2.05 1.96 -11.63
CA SER A 85 1.02 1.24 -12.38
C SER A 85 0.52 0.04 -11.58
N ILE A 86 -0.76 -0.27 -11.71
CA ILE A 86 -1.32 -1.50 -11.17
C ILE A 86 -0.67 -2.74 -11.78
N GLU A 87 -0.20 -2.66 -13.02
CA GLU A 87 0.51 -3.76 -13.69
C GLU A 87 1.86 -4.07 -13.01
N TYR A 88 2.55 -3.07 -12.47
CA TYR A 88 3.76 -3.31 -11.67
C TYR A 88 3.47 -4.15 -10.44
N LEU A 89 2.35 -3.86 -9.76
CA LEU A 89 1.91 -4.66 -8.62
C LEU A 89 1.60 -6.10 -9.04
N ARG A 90 0.93 -6.28 -10.18
CA ARG A 90 0.58 -7.60 -10.72
C ARG A 90 1.83 -8.41 -11.07
N GLU A 91 2.76 -7.81 -11.79
CA GLU A 91 4.02 -8.46 -12.19
C GLU A 91 4.86 -8.84 -10.97
N ILE A 92 5.09 -7.92 -10.04
CA ILE A 92 5.87 -8.18 -8.83
C ILE A 92 5.20 -9.26 -7.98
N SER A 93 3.90 -9.15 -7.74
CA SER A 93 3.16 -10.11 -6.92
C SER A 93 3.17 -11.53 -7.48
N SER A 94 3.29 -11.69 -8.79
CA SER A 94 3.43 -13.00 -9.44
C SER A 94 4.82 -13.61 -9.30
N GLN A 95 5.84 -12.84 -8.91
CA GLN A 95 7.24 -13.25 -8.92
C GLN A 95 7.89 -13.33 -7.53
N VAL A 96 7.29 -12.70 -6.51
CA VAL A 96 7.77 -12.78 -5.13
C VAL A 96 6.82 -13.61 -4.28
N ARG A 97 7.32 -14.17 -3.17
CA ARG A 97 6.55 -15.01 -2.24
C ARG A 97 6.05 -14.23 -1.03
N ILE A 98 6.73 -13.14 -0.69
CA ILE A 98 6.36 -12.26 0.43
C ILE A 98 5.14 -11.39 0.09
N PRO A 99 4.45 -10.80 1.10
CA PRO A 99 3.38 -9.85 0.88
C PRO A 99 3.79 -8.69 -0.02
N THR A 100 2.85 -8.19 -0.81
CA THR A 100 2.97 -6.92 -1.53
C THR A 100 1.94 -5.93 -1.01
N LEU A 101 2.38 -4.69 -0.81
CA LEU A 101 1.57 -3.55 -0.42
C LEU A 101 1.21 -2.74 -1.66
N ASN A 102 -0.08 -2.52 -1.88
CA ASN A 102 -0.54 -1.52 -2.83
C ASN A 102 -0.37 -0.13 -2.22
N LYS A 103 0.62 0.61 -2.69
CA LYS A 103 0.85 1.99 -2.26
C LYS A 103 0.23 2.97 -3.25
N ASP A 104 -0.91 3.48 -2.86
CA ASP A 104 -1.71 4.43 -3.63
C ASP A 104 -2.55 5.28 -2.66
N PHE A 105 -3.20 6.30 -3.17
CA PHE A 105 -4.22 7.09 -2.45
C PHE A 105 -5.57 6.39 -2.60
N ILE A 106 -5.89 5.49 -1.69
CA ILE A 106 -7.15 4.73 -1.72
C ILE A 106 -8.27 5.56 -1.11
N VAL A 107 -9.33 5.76 -1.88
CA VAL A 107 -10.53 6.53 -1.53
C VAL A 107 -11.84 5.79 -1.84
N ASP A 108 -11.75 4.63 -2.51
CA ASP A 108 -12.91 3.88 -2.99
C ASP A 108 -12.66 2.36 -2.96
N GLU A 109 -13.70 1.59 -2.76
CA GLU A 109 -13.70 0.12 -2.71
C GLU A 109 -13.21 -0.51 -4.01
N LYS A 110 -13.46 0.11 -5.16
CA LYS A 110 -12.96 -0.36 -6.46
C LYS A 110 -11.45 -0.48 -6.50
N GLN A 111 -10.74 0.47 -5.86
CA GLN A 111 -9.29 0.42 -5.76
C GLN A 111 -8.81 -0.77 -4.90
N ILE A 112 -9.54 -1.08 -3.83
CA ILE A 112 -9.23 -2.20 -2.94
C ILE A 112 -9.41 -3.53 -3.67
N ILE A 113 -10.50 -3.70 -4.42
CA ILE A 113 -10.75 -4.90 -5.24
C ILE A 113 -9.66 -5.03 -6.30
N ARG A 114 -9.33 -3.95 -7.02
CA ARG A 114 -8.28 -3.94 -8.04
C ARG A 114 -6.92 -4.34 -7.47
N ALA A 115 -6.55 -3.76 -6.32
CA ALA A 115 -5.30 -4.08 -5.65
C ALA A 115 -5.21 -5.57 -5.25
N ARG A 116 -6.27 -6.09 -4.65
CA ARG A 116 -6.38 -7.49 -4.26
C ARG A 116 -6.28 -8.43 -5.48
N ASN A 117 -6.99 -8.12 -6.55
CA ASN A 117 -6.94 -8.88 -7.79
C ASN A 117 -5.56 -8.83 -8.48
N ALA A 118 -4.83 -7.74 -8.31
CA ALA A 118 -3.45 -7.61 -8.77
C ALA A 118 -2.42 -8.37 -7.91
N GLY A 119 -2.84 -8.95 -6.79
CA GLY A 119 -2.00 -9.79 -5.93
C GLY A 119 -1.53 -9.11 -4.64
N ALA A 120 -1.94 -7.89 -4.33
CA ALA A 120 -1.68 -7.29 -3.03
C ALA A 120 -2.40 -8.09 -1.92
N THR A 121 -1.72 -8.26 -0.79
CA THR A 121 -2.30 -8.80 0.44
C THR A 121 -2.37 -7.74 1.53
N VAL A 122 -1.75 -6.57 1.30
CA VAL A 122 -1.77 -5.40 2.18
C VAL A 122 -2.12 -4.18 1.34
N ILE A 123 -2.95 -3.29 1.87
CA ILE A 123 -3.24 -1.98 1.29
C ILE A 123 -2.88 -0.86 2.26
N LEU A 124 -2.69 0.34 1.72
CA LEU A 124 -2.45 1.56 2.47
C LEU A 124 -3.72 2.39 2.60
N LEU A 125 -4.07 2.79 3.82
CA LEU A 125 -5.04 3.85 4.08
C LEU A 125 -4.35 5.00 4.81
N ILE A 126 -4.61 6.23 4.39
CA ILE A 126 -3.97 7.43 4.93
C ILE A 126 -5.03 8.23 5.70
N VAL A 127 -4.82 8.41 7.01
CA VAL A 127 -5.79 9.10 7.87
C VAL A 127 -6.03 10.53 7.38
N ALA A 128 -4.98 11.27 7.03
CA ALA A 128 -5.09 12.64 6.54
C ALA A 128 -5.91 12.80 5.24
N ALA A 129 -6.10 11.73 4.49
CA ALA A 129 -6.76 11.76 3.18
C ALA A 129 -8.27 11.49 3.23
N LEU A 130 -8.80 11.02 4.36
CA LEU A 130 -10.16 10.51 4.51
C LEU A 130 -10.83 11.07 5.76
N SER A 131 -12.18 11.21 5.73
CA SER A 131 -12.95 11.35 6.96
C SER A 131 -12.83 10.07 7.80
N GLU A 132 -12.98 10.17 9.11
CA GLU A 132 -12.89 8.99 10.00
C GLU A 132 -13.95 7.94 9.63
N THR A 133 -15.17 8.37 9.28
CA THR A 133 -16.23 7.47 8.82
C THR A 133 -15.80 6.71 7.57
N ARG A 134 -15.29 7.42 6.56
CA ARG A 134 -14.87 6.80 5.31
C ARG A 134 -13.65 5.89 5.49
N LEU A 135 -12.72 6.30 6.33
CA LEU A 135 -11.56 5.49 6.71
C LEU A 135 -12.00 4.16 7.32
N LYS A 136 -12.96 4.20 8.25
CA LYS A 136 -13.52 3.00 8.89
C LYS A 136 -14.22 2.09 7.89
N GLU A 137 -15.03 2.64 6.99
CA GLU A 137 -15.73 1.88 5.95
C GLU A 137 -14.73 1.13 5.06
N LEU A 138 -13.71 1.81 4.56
CA LEU A 138 -12.69 1.20 3.70
C LEU A 138 -11.83 0.18 4.46
N PHE A 139 -11.51 0.47 5.72
CA PHE A 139 -10.79 -0.46 6.60
C PHE A 139 -11.57 -1.77 6.79
N ASP A 140 -12.84 -1.67 7.14
CA ASP A 140 -13.71 -2.84 7.33
C ASP A 140 -13.91 -3.61 6.03
N PHE A 141 -14.11 -2.91 4.92
CA PHE A 141 -14.24 -3.53 3.61
C PHE A 141 -12.98 -4.33 3.23
N ALA A 142 -11.80 -3.74 3.39
CA ALA A 142 -10.55 -4.42 3.07
C ALA A 142 -10.31 -5.65 3.96
N THR A 143 -10.55 -5.53 5.26
CA THR A 143 -10.39 -6.64 6.21
C THR A 143 -11.39 -7.76 5.95
N HIS A 144 -12.63 -7.43 5.56
CA HIS A 144 -13.63 -8.42 5.16
C HIS A 144 -13.21 -9.21 3.92
N LEU A 145 -12.48 -8.59 3.00
CA LEU A 145 -11.91 -9.26 1.83
C LEU A 145 -10.62 -10.04 2.11
N GLY A 146 -10.20 -10.14 3.38
CA GLY A 146 -9.00 -10.87 3.81
C GLY A 146 -7.69 -10.10 3.68
N LEU A 147 -7.74 -8.81 3.29
CA LEU A 147 -6.56 -7.96 3.22
C LEU A 147 -6.12 -7.49 4.62
N GLU A 148 -4.83 -7.27 4.78
CA GLU A 148 -4.30 -6.47 5.88
C GLU A 148 -4.23 -4.99 5.46
N VAL A 149 -4.32 -4.09 6.44
CA VAL A 149 -4.32 -2.65 6.21
C VAL A 149 -3.21 -2.00 7.00
N LEU A 150 -2.30 -1.33 6.29
CA LEU A 150 -1.35 -0.39 6.87
C LEU A 150 -2.01 0.98 6.93
N VAL A 151 -2.22 1.50 8.13
CA VAL A 151 -2.82 2.81 8.35
C VAL A 151 -1.73 3.84 8.61
N GLU A 152 -1.57 4.80 7.70
CA GLU A 152 -0.55 5.86 7.81
C GLU A 152 -1.07 7.05 8.60
N THR A 153 -0.25 7.49 9.55
CA THR A 153 -0.49 8.63 10.44
C THR A 153 0.68 9.60 10.45
N HIS A 154 0.40 10.89 10.70
CA HIS A 154 1.41 11.97 10.72
C HIS A 154 1.54 12.68 12.07
N ASN A 155 0.59 12.47 12.98
CA ASN A 155 0.55 13.11 14.28
C ASN A 155 -0.25 12.26 15.29
N LEU A 156 -0.26 12.70 16.55
CA LEU A 156 -0.94 11.98 17.63
C LEU A 156 -2.46 11.88 17.42
N THR A 157 -3.10 12.93 16.90
CA THR A 157 -4.55 12.92 16.63
C THR A 157 -4.90 11.86 15.61
N GLU A 158 -4.11 11.74 14.53
CA GLU A 158 -4.30 10.71 13.52
C GLU A 158 -4.00 9.30 14.06
N LEU A 159 -3.03 9.16 14.96
CA LEU A 159 -2.73 7.91 15.65
C LEU A 159 -3.93 7.45 16.49
N GLU A 160 -4.60 8.37 17.19
CA GLU A 160 -5.80 8.07 17.96
C GLU A 160 -6.96 7.60 17.03
N VAL A 161 -7.11 8.22 15.86
CA VAL A 161 -8.08 7.78 14.85
C VAL A 161 -7.76 6.36 14.39
N ALA A 162 -6.51 6.08 14.02
CA ALA A 162 -6.08 4.74 13.62
C ALA A 162 -6.38 3.68 14.69
N HIS A 163 -6.16 4.02 15.96
CA HIS A 163 -6.48 3.15 17.08
C HIS A 163 -7.99 2.90 17.22
N ARG A 164 -8.82 3.95 17.13
CA ARG A 164 -10.28 3.83 17.24
C ARG A 164 -10.91 2.96 16.16
N ILE A 165 -10.38 2.99 14.94
CA ILE A 165 -10.90 2.13 13.85
C ILE A 165 -10.45 0.67 13.98
N GLY A 166 -9.53 0.35 14.88
CA GLY A 166 -9.03 -1.01 15.11
C GLY A 166 -7.79 -1.37 14.28
N ALA A 167 -7.02 -0.39 13.82
CA ALA A 167 -5.80 -0.65 13.05
C ALA A 167 -4.79 -1.47 13.87
N GLN A 168 -4.24 -2.52 13.28
CA GLN A 168 -3.23 -3.38 13.87
C GLN A 168 -1.82 -3.05 13.40
N ILE A 169 -1.70 -2.54 12.17
CA ILE A 169 -0.43 -2.13 11.56
C ILE A 169 -0.53 -0.63 11.29
N ILE A 170 0.27 0.15 11.99
CA ILE A 170 0.26 1.60 11.92
C ILE A 170 1.62 2.09 11.46
N GLY A 171 1.62 2.89 10.39
CA GLY A 171 2.78 3.60 9.90
C GLY A 171 2.81 5.03 10.45
N VAL A 172 3.98 5.46 10.91
CA VAL A 172 4.21 6.85 11.28
C VAL A 172 5.07 7.50 10.20
N ASN A 173 4.49 8.45 9.49
CA ASN A 173 5.18 9.25 8.48
C ASN A 173 5.50 10.62 9.09
N ASN A 174 6.78 10.88 9.32
CA ASN A 174 7.24 12.14 9.90
C ASN A 174 7.48 13.26 8.87
N ARG A 175 7.24 12.98 7.59
CA ARG A 175 7.34 14.00 6.55
C ARG A 175 6.10 14.88 6.53
N ASN A 176 6.28 16.18 6.57
CA ASN A 176 5.18 17.13 6.41
C ASN A 176 4.71 17.12 4.95
N LEU A 177 3.44 16.71 4.72
CA LEU A 177 2.86 16.63 3.37
C LEU A 177 2.53 18.00 2.74
N VAL A 178 2.63 19.08 3.50
CA VAL A 178 2.41 20.45 3.01
C VAL A 178 3.72 21.11 2.61
N THR A 179 4.75 20.98 3.45
CA THR A 179 6.06 21.61 3.23
C THR A 179 7.09 20.68 2.58
N PHE A 180 6.83 19.36 2.59
CA PHE A 180 7.75 18.31 2.17
C PHE A 180 9.08 18.24 2.96
N GLU A 181 9.11 18.83 4.16
CA GLU A 181 10.20 18.77 5.12
C GLU A 181 10.07 17.59 6.09
#